data_151f9391fb0c35f2bd80499feae1faf3
#
_entry.id   151f9391fb0c35f2bd80499feae1faf3
#
_cell.length_a   1.000
_cell.length_b   1.000
_cell.length_c   1.000
_cell.angle_alpha   90.00
_cell.angle_beta   90.00
_cell.angle_gamma   90.00
#
_symmetry.space_group_name_H-M   'P 1'
#
loop_
_entity.id
_entity.type
_entity.pdbx_description
1 polymer ?
#
loop_
_entity_poly.entity_id
_entity_poly.type
_entity_poly.pdbx_seq_one_letter_code
_entity_poly.pdbx_strand_id
1 'polypeptide(L)'
;MDLNRRDEDTIAAIATPLGQGGIGIIRISGPEALPIAQKIFRPDSAAPALQSHHLYHGWILEPSTGERVDEVLLSYMAAPRTYTREDVVEINGHSGYAVLDRVLGLVIQAGARLASPGEFTRRAFLGGRIDLSQAEAVIDLIHSRTRRSLDC
;
A
#
# COMPACT_ATOMS: atom_id res chain seq x y z
N MET A 1 22.22 -10.32 -12.72
CA MET A 1 20.84 -10.38 -12.20
C MET A 1 20.81 -9.70 -10.84
N ASP A 2 20.30 -8.48 -10.82
CA ASP A 2 20.28 -7.66 -9.61
C ASP A 2 19.16 -8.10 -8.68
N LEU A 3 19.45 -9.04 -7.79
CA LEU A 3 18.56 -9.40 -6.69
C LEU A 3 18.27 -8.18 -5.79
N ASN A 4 19.18 -7.19 -5.77
CA ASN A 4 19.04 -5.98 -4.97
C ASN A 4 17.98 -4.99 -5.52
N ARG A 5 17.69 -4.97 -6.81
CA ARG A 5 16.71 -4.06 -7.39
C ARG A 5 15.27 -4.38 -7.01
N ARG A 6 14.98 -5.66 -6.73
CA ARG A 6 13.64 -6.08 -6.33
C ARG A 6 13.27 -5.64 -4.91
N ASP A 7 14.28 -5.48 -4.04
CA ASP A 7 14.05 -5.07 -2.65
C ASP A 7 14.07 -3.54 -2.49
N GLU A 8 14.39 -2.80 -3.57
CA GLU A 8 14.48 -1.33 -3.55
C GLU A 8 13.36 -0.64 -4.34
N ASP A 9 12.61 -1.38 -5.14
CA ASP A 9 11.48 -0.80 -5.88
C ASP A 9 10.28 -0.56 -4.96
N THR A 10 9.31 0.21 -5.45
CA THR A 10 8.09 0.50 -4.70
C THR A 10 7.04 -0.57 -4.99
N ILE A 11 6.49 -1.13 -3.94
CA ILE A 11 5.49 -2.20 -3.99
C ILE A 11 4.15 -1.74 -3.44
N ALA A 12 3.08 -2.37 -3.91
CA ALA A 12 1.73 -2.08 -3.45
C ALA A 12 0.87 -3.33 -3.41
N ALA A 13 -0.08 -3.36 -2.50
CA ALA A 13 -1.07 -4.42 -2.41
C ALA A 13 -2.30 -3.95 -1.64
N ILE A 14 -3.39 -4.70 -1.79
CA ILE A 14 -4.56 -4.59 -0.92
C ILE A 14 -4.17 -5.23 0.42
N ALA A 15 -4.21 -4.45 1.50
CA ALA A 15 -3.71 -4.85 2.82
C ALA A 15 -4.82 -5.31 3.78
N THR A 16 -6.08 -5.30 3.34
CA THR A 16 -7.23 -5.75 4.13
C THR A 16 -7.89 -6.96 3.49
N PRO A 17 -8.56 -7.83 4.27
CA PRO A 17 -9.34 -8.92 3.70
C PRO A 17 -10.43 -8.39 2.77
N LEU A 18 -10.63 -9.07 1.65
CA LEU A 18 -11.67 -8.72 0.68
C LEU A 18 -13.05 -9.12 1.21
N GLY A 19 -14.04 -8.26 0.94
CA GLY A 19 -15.46 -8.61 1.04
C GLY A 19 -16.13 -8.45 2.39
N GLN A 20 -15.44 -8.03 3.45
CA GLN A 20 -16.05 -7.87 4.78
C GLN A 20 -15.54 -6.61 5.47
N GLY A 21 -16.46 -5.73 5.82
CA GLY A 21 -16.17 -4.46 6.47
C GLY A 21 -16.35 -3.27 5.54
N GLY A 22 -16.47 -2.08 6.11
CA GLY A 22 -16.71 -0.84 5.36
C GLY A 22 -15.47 -0.22 4.73
N ILE A 23 -14.27 -0.66 5.10
CA ILE A 23 -13.01 -0.01 4.72
C ILE A 23 -12.07 -1.02 4.07
N GLY A 24 -11.52 -0.65 2.92
CA GLY A 24 -10.42 -1.35 2.27
C GLY A 24 -9.16 -0.50 2.29
N ILE A 25 -8.01 -1.12 2.49
CA ILE A 25 -6.72 -0.43 2.57
C ILE A 25 -5.81 -0.90 1.45
N ILE A 26 -5.24 0.06 0.70
CA ILE A 26 -4.15 -0.19 -0.22
C ILE A 26 -2.89 0.38 0.42
N ARG A 27 -1.86 -0.45 0.54
CA ARG A 27 -0.56 -0.04 1.09
C ARG A 27 0.47 0.03 -0.01
N ILE A 28 1.23 1.12 -0.02
CA ILE A 28 2.34 1.37 -0.93
C ILE A 28 3.59 1.55 -0.08
N SER A 29 4.67 0.84 -0.41
CA SER A 29 5.93 0.94 0.34
C SER A 29 7.11 1.02 -0.62
N GLY A 30 7.98 1.98 -0.39
CA GLY A 30 9.18 2.18 -1.18
C GLY A 30 9.48 3.65 -1.47
N PRO A 31 10.58 3.91 -2.20
CA PRO A 31 11.04 5.29 -2.43
C PRO A 31 10.07 6.14 -3.26
N GLU A 32 9.22 5.52 -4.07
CA GLU A 32 8.26 6.25 -4.92
C GLU A 32 6.85 6.30 -4.31
N ALA A 33 6.66 5.88 -3.06
CA ALA A 33 5.33 5.84 -2.45
C ALA A 33 4.64 7.20 -2.45
N LEU A 34 5.34 8.26 -2.03
CA LEU A 34 4.78 9.61 -2.02
C LEU A 34 4.54 10.16 -3.43
N PRO A 35 5.50 10.11 -4.37
CA PRO A 35 5.25 10.54 -5.74
C PRO A 35 4.09 9.81 -6.42
N ILE A 36 3.94 8.52 -6.20
CA ILE A 36 2.82 7.74 -6.74
C ILE A 36 1.50 8.26 -6.19
N ALA A 37 1.42 8.45 -4.87
CA ALA A 37 0.22 9.00 -4.23
C ALA A 37 -0.14 10.37 -4.79
N GLN A 38 0.84 11.24 -4.99
CA GLN A 38 0.64 12.60 -5.52
C GLN A 38 0.07 12.59 -6.93
N LYS A 39 0.33 11.56 -7.72
CA LYS A 39 -0.19 11.45 -9.09
C LYS A 39 -1.69 11.13 -9.14
N ILE A 40 -2.23 10.45 -8.13
CA ILE A 40 -3.59 9.93 -8.15
C ILE A 40 -4.50 10.48 -7.06
N PHE A 41 -3.95 11.23 -6.09
CA PHE A 41 -4.71 11.74 -4.95
C PHE A 41 -4.85 13.25 -5.00
N ARG A 42 -6.06 13.73 -4.75
CA ARG A 42 -6.36 15.16 -4.58
C ARG A 42 -6.95 15.36 -3.19
N PRO A 43 -6.27 16.07 -2.28
CA PRO A 43 -6.87 16.45 -0.99
C PRO A 43 -8.04 17.41 -1.21
N ASP A 44 -9.04 17.34 -0.37
CA ASP A 44 -10.21 18.21 -0.44
C ASP A 44 -9.91 19.63 0.06
N SER A 45 -8.86 19.80 0.83
CA SER A 45 -8.37 21.10 1.28
C SER A 45 -7.06 21.44 0.59
N ALA A 46 -6.78 22.74 0.38
CA ALA A 46 -5.56 23.19 -0.25
C ALA A 46 -4.35 23.04 0.68
N ALA A 47 -3.99 21.80 0.99
CA ALA A 47 -2.77 21.51 1.76
C ALA A 47 -1.57 21.61 0.81
N PRO A 48 -0.55 22.42 1.11
CA PRO A 48 0.59 22.64 0.20
C PRO A 48 1.47 21.40 0.05
N ALA A 49 1.51 20.49 1.03
CA ALA A 49 2.30 19.26 0.97
C ALA A 49 1.75 18.23 1.95
N LEU A 50 1.91 16.95 1.60
CA LEU A 50 1.59 15.85 2.51
C LEU A 50 2.69 15.72 3.55
N GLN A 51 2.32 15.87 4.82
CA GLN A 51 3.24 15.75 5.95
C GLN A 51 3.24 14.33 6.49
N SER A 52 4.41 13.87 6.95
CA SER A 52 4.56 12.54 7.52
C SER A 52 3.71 12.35 8.77
N HIS A 53 3.07 11.18 8.87
CA HIS A 53 2.23 10.78 10.01
C HIS A 53 1.00 11.66 10.17
N HIS A 54 0.45 12.13 9.06
CA HIS A 54 -0.81 12.86 9.00
C HIS A 54 -1.81 12.12 8.11
N LEU A 55 -3.09 12.35 8.39
CA LEU A 55 -4.21 11.79 7.66
C LEU A 55 -4.89 12.87 6.84
N TYR A 56 -5.17 12.59 5.57
CA TYR A 56 -5.76 13.55 4.64
C TYR A 56 -7.02 12.97 4.02
N HIS A 57 -8.10 13.73 4.07
CA HIS A 57 -9.32 13.42 3.34
C HIS A 57 -9.21 13.95 1.91
N GLY A 58 -9.68 13.16 0.96
CA GLY A 58 -9.67 13.58 -0.45
C GLY A 58 -10.20 12.52 -1.38
N TRP A 59 -9.76 12.58 -2.62
CA TRP A 59 -10.27 11.75 -3.71
C TRP A 59 -9.14 11.08 -4.46
N ILE A 60 -9.35 9.82 -4.82
CA ILE A 60 -8.53 9.15 -5.83
C ILE A 60 -9.12 9.52 -7.19
N LEU A 61 -8.28 9.98 -8.10
CA LEU A 61 -8.66 10.40 -9.43
C LEU A 61 -8.01 9.53 -10.50
N GLU A 62 -8.73 9.31 -11.59
CA GLU A 62 -8.15 8.79 -12.82
C GLU A 62 -7.28 9.89 -13.44
N PRO A 63 -5.93 9.73 -13.52
CA PRO A 63 -5.07 10.83 -13.99
C PRO A 63 -5.36 11.29 -15.41
N SER A 64 -5.80 10.38 -16.29
CA SER A 64 -6.04 10.72 -17.70
C SER A 64 -7.30 11.54 -17.92
N THR A 65 -8.29 11.43 -17.06
CA THR A 65 -9.60 12.07 -17.23
C THR A 65 -10.00 13.03 -16.12
N GLY A 66 -9.36 12.92 -14.95
CA GLY A 66 -9.75 13.64 -13.75
C GLY A 66 -11.00 13.08 -13.08
N GLU A 67 -11.52 11.95 -13.55
CA GLU A 67 -12.69 11.30 -12.95
C GLU A 67 -12.42 10.87 -11.51
N ARG A 68 -13.36 11.15 -10.61
CA ARG A 68 -13.29 10.68 -9.22
C ARG A 68 -13.60 9.19 -9.15
N VAL A 69 -12.66 8.44 -8.58
CA VAL A 69 -12.79 6.98 -8.44
C VAL A 69 -13.31 6.61 -7.07
N ASP A 70 -12.78 7.22 -6.02
CA ASP A 70 -13.20 6.93 -4.64
C ASP A 70 -12.85 8.09 -3.72
N GLU A 71 -13.70 8.31 -2.73
CA GLU A 71 -13.44 9.20 -1.62
C GLU A 71 -12.67 8.44 -0.55
N VAL A 72 -11.53 8.97 -0.11
CA VAL A 72 -10.59 8.22 0.72
C VAL A 72 -9.99 9.06 1.83
N LEU A 73 -9.42 8.35 2.82
CA LEU A 73 -8.48 8.90 3.78
C LEU A 73 -7.10 8.35 3.44
N LEU A 74 -6.16 9.23 3.19
CA LEU A 74 -4.79 8.87 2.84
C LEU A 74 -3.85 9.24 3.96
N SER A 75 -2.99 8.31 4.38
CA SER A 75 -1.90 8.60 5.31
C SER A 75 -0.56 8.43 4.61
N TYR A 76 0.35 9.36 4.87
CA TYR A 76 1.75 9.29 4.45
C TYR A 76 2.62 9.13 5.69
N MET A 77 3.56 8.21 5.62
CA MET A 77 4.50 7.94 6.71
C MET A 77 5.91 7.84 6.13
N ALA A 78 6.74 8.82 6.47
CA ALA A 78 8.11 8.88 5.97
C ALA A 78 9.03 7.89 6.70
N ALA A 79 9.96 7.28 5.93
CA ALA A 79 11.03 6.47 6.49
C ALA A 79 11.81 7.27 7.54
N PRO A 80 12.38 6.62 8.55
CA PRO A 80 12.36 5.18 8.83
C PRO A 80 11.27 4.72 9.81
N ARG A 81 10.38 5.60 10.23
CA ARG A 81 9.37 5.28 11.26
C ARG A 81 8.13 4.62 10.67
N THR A 82 8.34 3.50 9.97
CA THR A 82 7.30 2.71 9.32
C THR A 82 7.55 1.23 9.55
N TYR A 83 6.55 0.42 9.21
CA TYR A 83 6.67 -1.04 9.33
C TYR A 83 7.82 -1.61 8.49
N THR A 84 7.97 -1.14 7.26
CA THR A 84 9.03 -1.59 6.35
C THR A 84 10.32 -0.80 6.48
N ARG A 85 10.30 0.29 7.26
CA ARG A 85 11.33 1.33 7.35
C ARG A 85 11.57 2.09 6.04
N GLU A 86 10.65 1.93 5.09
CA GLU A 86 10.60 2.71 3.86
C GLU A 86 9.53 3.79 3.96
N ASP A 87 9.44 4.68 2.97
CA ASP A 87 8.28 5.56 2.85
C ASP A 87 7.06 4.70 2.57
N VAL A 88 5.97 4.95 3.30
CA VAL A 88 4.73 4.20 3.19
C VAL A 88 3.57 5.16 3.00
N VAL A 89 2.67 4.80 2.09
CA VAL A 89 1.37 5.44 1.93
C VAL A 89 0.29 4.38 2.11
N GLU A 90 -0.74 4.71 2.89
CA GLU A 90 -1.93 3.87 2.99
C GLU A 90 -3.14 4.66 2.51
N ILE A 91 -3.89 4.07 1.59
CA ILE A 91 -5.13 4.63 1.05
C ILE A 91 -6.28 3.85 1.67
N ASN A 92 -7.07 4.52 2.49
CA ASN A 92 -8.22 3.93 3.18
C ASN A 92 -9.48 4.38 2.45
N GLY A 93 -10.13 3.45 1.77
CA GLY A 93 -11.30 3.73 0.96
C GLY A 93 -12.41 2.71 1.20
N HIS A 94 -13.30 2.60 0.23
CA HIS A 94 -14.40 1.64 0.30
C HIS A 94 -13.90 0.23 0.03
N SER A 95 -14.49 -0.76 0.72
CA SER A 95 -14.04 -2.15 0.67
C SER A 95 -14.53 -2.93 -0.56
N GLY A 96 -15.31 -2.33 -1.44
CA GLY A 96 -15.78 -2.99 -2.65
C GLY A 96 -14.62 -3.46 -3.51
N TYR A 97 -14.64 -4.73 -3.92
CA TYR A 97 -13.53 -5.32 -4.68
C TYR A 97 -13.21 -4.54 -5.96
N ALA A 98 -14.26 -4.16 -6.71
CA ALA A 98 -14.07 -3.45 -7.97
C ALA A 98 -13.37 -2.09 -7.79
N VAL A 99 -13.72 -1.37 -6.73
CA VAL A 99 -13.10 -0.07 -6.42
C VAL A 99 -11.66 -0.27 -5.96
N LEU A 100 -11.40 -1.19 -5.05
CA LEU A 100 -10.05 -1.49 -4.58
C LEU A 100 -9.14 -1.95 -5.72
N ASP A 101 -9.63 -2.82 -6.58
CA ASP A 101 -8.87 -3.30 -7.73
C ASP A 101 -8.55 -2.16 -8.70
N ARG A 102 -9.50 -1.28 -8.95
CA ARG A 102 -9.29 -0.10 -9.80
C ARG A 102 -8.23 0.83 -9.21
N VAL A 103 -8.31 1.13 -7.91
CA VAL A 103 -7.32 2.00 -7.24
C VAL A 103 -5.94 1.35 -7.26
N LEU A 104 -5.85 0.04 -6.99
CA LEU A 104 -4.58 -0.68 -7.08
C LEU A 104 -4.00 -0.61 -8.50
N GLY A 105 -4.84 -0.75 -9.52
CA GLY A 105 -4.42 -0.59 -10.92
C GLY A 105 -3.83 0.79 -11.21
N LEU A 106 -4.45 1.85 -10.67
CA LEU A 106 -3.93 3.23 -10.81
C LEU A 106 -2.56 3.38 -10.11
N VAL A 107 -2.41 2.79 -8.94
CA VAL A 107 -1.14 2.80 -8.19
C VAL A 107 -0.04 2.11 -8.99
N ILE A 108 -0.33 0.97 -9.60
CA ILE A 108 0.63 0.24 -10.42
C ILE A 108 0.98 1.01 -11.69
N GLN A 109 -0.01 1.61 -12.36
CA GLN A 109 0.25 2.46 -13.52
C GLN A 109 1.10 3.68 -13.16
N ALA A 110 0.98 4.18 -11.94
CA ALA A 110 1.77 5.32 -11.47
C ALA A 110 3.21 4.96 -11.09
N GLY A 111 3.56 3.68 -11.07
CA GLY A 111 4.95 3.24 -10.89
C GLY A 111 5.22 2.18 -9.84
N ALA A 112 4.22 1.71 -9.12
CA ALA A 112 4.41 0.62 -8.16
C ALA A 112 4.39 -0.74 -8.85
N ARG A 113 5.02 -1.73 -8.21
CA ARG A 113 4.91 -3.14 -8.57
C ARG A 113 3.96 -3.83 -7.58
N LEU A 114 3.18 -4.79 -8.05
CA LEU A 114 2.35 -5.59 -7.15
C LEU A 114 3.25 -6.38 -6.19
N ALA A 115 2.98 -6.26 -4.89
CA ALA A 115 3.72 -6.98 -3.87
C ALA A 115 3.43 -8.48 -3.94
N SER A 116 4.47 -9.29 -3.68
CA SER A 116 4.31 -10.71 -3.46
C SER A 116 3.77 -10.99 -2.05
N PRO A 117 3.08 -12.13 -1.81
CA PRO A 117 2.65 -12.47 -0.46
C PRO A 117 3.82 -12.45 0.54
N GLY A 118 3.64 -11.72 1.65
CA GLY A 118 4.67 -11.59 2.69
C GLY A 118 5.78 -10.58 2.38
N GLU A 119 5.72 -9.86 1.27
CA GLU A 119 6.81 -8.97 0.87
C GLU A 119 6.98 -7.76 1.78
N PHE A 120 5.91 -7.18 2.30
CA PHE A 120 6.04 -6.09 3.28
C PHE A 120 6.79 -6.56 4.54
N THR A 121 6.46 -7.75 5.01
CA THR A 121 7.13 -8.36 6.17
C THR A 121 8.58 -8.68 5.87
N ARG A 122 8.88 -9.18 4.67
CA ARG A 122 10.26 -9.37 4.22
C ARG A 122 11.06 -8.08 4.27
N ARG A 123 10.48 -6.98 3.78
CA ARG A 123 11.14 -5.66 3.82
C ARG A 123 11.31 -5.15 5.24
N ALA A 124 10.35 -5.40 6.13
CA ALA A 124 10.48 -5.07 7.54
C ALA A 124 11.67 -5.80 8.18
N PHE A 125 11.86 -7.07 7.85
CA PHE A 125 13.02 -7.86 8.31
C PHE A 125 14.32 -7.32 7.71
N LEU A 126 14.39 -7.12 6.40
CA LEU A 126 15.60 -6.60 5.74
C LEU A 126 15.98 -5.21 6.23
N GLY A 127 14.99 -4.39 6.59
CA GLY A 127 15.21 -3.07 7.17
C GLY A 127 15.54 -3.09 8.67
N GLY A 128 15.55 -4.26 9.29
CA GLY A 128 15.88 -4.40 10.72
C GLY A 128 14.75 -4.01 11.68
N ARG A 129 13.50 -3.88 11.19
CA ARG A 129 12.35 -3.53 12.03
C ARG A 129 11.89 -4.69 12.90
N ILE A 130 11.98 -5.91 12.38
CA ILE A 130 11.62 -7.16 13.06
C ILE A 130 12.74 -8.17 12.88
N ASP A 131 12.81 -9.16 13.78
CA ASP A 131 13.78 -10.24 13.67
C ASP A 131 13.27 -11.39 12.77
N LEU A 132 14.12 -12.36 12.48
CA LEU A 132 13.79 -13.47 11.60
C LEU A 132 12.63 -14.32 12.15
N SER A 133 12.60 -14.58 13.46
CA SER A 133 11.51 -15.35 14.08
C SER A 133 10.16 -14.65 13.92
N GLN A 134 10.12 -13.32 14.11
CA GLN A 134 8.92 -12.53 13.93
C GLN A 134 8.48 -12.54 12.47
N ALA A 135 9.42 -12.39 11.53
CA ALA A 135 9.12 -12.43 10.10
C ALA A 135 8.56 -13.79 9.68
N GLU A 136 9.17 -14.88 10.11
CA GLU A 136 8.70 -16.24 9.81
C GLU A 136 7.31 -16.49 10.36
N ALA A 137 7.02 -16.04 11.58
CA ALA A 137 5.69 -16.19 12.17
C ALA A 137 4.59 -15.49 11.35
N VAL A 138 4.86 -14.27 10.88
CA VAL A 138 3.89 -13.52 10.04
C VAL A 138 3.72 -14.18 8.69
N ILE A 139 4.81 -14.58 8.04
CA ILE A 139 4.78 -15.23 6.72
C ILE A 139 4.04 -16.57 6.79
N ASP A 140 4.28 -17.36 7.82
CA ASP A 140 3.57 -18.62 8.03
C ASP A 140 2.05 -18.39 8.18
N LEU A 141 1.68 -17.35 8.90
CA LEU A 141 0.27 -16.97 9.06
C LEU A 141 -0.37 -16.58 7.73
N ILE A 142 0.34 -15.83 6.89
CA ILE A 142 -0.11 -15.43 5.56
C ILE A 142 -0.32 -16.66 4.68
N HIS A 143 0.64 -17.59 4.64
CA HIS A 143 0.54 -18.83 3.87
C HIS A 143 -0.59 -19.72 4.36
N SER A 144 -0.81 -19.81 5.66
CA SER A 144 -1.91 -20.56 6.26
C SER A 144 -3.27 -20.02 5.80
N ARG A 145 -3.45 -18.69 5.78
CA ARG A 145 -4.68 -18.04 5.30
C ARG A 145 -4.91 -18.28 3.82
N THR A 146 -3.86 -18.22 3.01
CA THR A 146 -3.95 -18.46 1.58
C THR A 146 -4.38 -19.90 1.29
N ARG A 147 -3.86 -20.89 2.01
CA ARG A 147 -4.27 -22.29 1.88
C ARG A 147 -5.74 -22.47 2.24
N ARG A 148 -6.22 -21.86 3.32
CA ARG A 148 -7.62 -21.95 3.72
C ARG A 148 -8.56 -21.36 2.68
N SER A 149 -8.19 -20.29 2.02
CA SER A 149 -9.01 -19.69 0.97
C SER A 149 -9.05 -20.53 -0.30
N LEU A 150 -8.03 -21.34 -0.56
CA LEU A 150 -8.01 -22.29 -1.68
C LEU A 150 -8.80 -23.57 -1.39
N ASP A 151 -8.93 -23.96 -0.13
CA ASP A 151 -9.64 -25.17 0.31
C ASP A 151 -11.15 -24.94 0.49
N CYS A 152 -11.61 -23.70 0.32
CA CYS A 152 -13.05 -23.37 0.33
C CYS A 152 -13.61 -23.34 -1.12
#